data_3ba677ff65cdaf98f5cbb11f749757e6
#
_entry.id   3ba677ff65cdaf98f5cbb11f749757e6
#
_cell.length_a   1.000
_cell.length_b   1.000
_cell.length_c   1.000
_cell.angle_alpha   90.00
_cell.angle_beta   90.00
_cell.angle_gamma   90.00
#
_symmetry.space_group_name_H-M   'P 1'
#
loop_
_entity.id
_entity.type
_entity.pdbx_description
1 polymer ?
#
loop_
_entity_poly.entity_id
_entity_poly.type
_entity_poly.pdbx_seq_one_letter_code
_entity_poly.pdbx_strand_id
1 'polypeptide(L)'
;MRSLIELNELRDAIVEELKNMINNGKSEQRELNEEERASFDDKLGELKALDTEIREAKENQESITKNFNQQTMEKKEFNLLKAVRNIANGNELSVEERAFVENGKIKLPTERRSAIVAGANGATVEVEVKDMFAALRDNSVLASAGARIYTGLKGNVKVPVLTGATASWEGETATAPDGAAAVTALNLSPKRLTCYVDISNQALIQDSASLQAAIENDLAMAVVEKLQKTVLGSEAGSATKPAGICYNKEATSITDFKGIATLESKVEEKNVGAIAYIMSPKAIAGIRTLTFPKTTSLVYAGGEVDGVPAYVSNSVAQGQYIVGDFSNVIIGVWDVEITVDTMSQQVNGAVRLVVNGYYDAQYAHTDAFEVGSLS
;
A
#
# COMPACT_ATOMS: atom_id res chain seq x y z
N MET A 1 34.94 8.84 -28.08
CA MET A 1 35.46 9.22 -26.77
C MET A 1 35.88 7.94 -26.06
N ARG A 2 37.10 7.88 -25.54
CA ARG A 2 37.58 6.73 -24.75
C ARG A 2 36.81 6.69 -23.43
N SER A 3 36.55 5.49 -22.91
CA SER A 3 35.88 5.36 -21.62
C SER A 3 36.84 5.73 -20.48
N LEU A 4 36.30 6.17 -19.35
CA LEU A 4 37.11 6.56 -18.17
C LEU A 4 37.94 5.41 -17.62
N ILE A 5 37.47 4.16 -17.86
CA ILE A 5 38.19 2.93 -17.51
C ILE A 5 39.40 2.77 -18.42
N GLU A 6 39.22 2.89 -19.75
CA GLU A 6 40.31 2.79 -20.73
C GLU A 6 41.38 3.88 -20.52
N LEU A 7 40.98 5.12 -20.17
CA LEU A 7 41.92 6.19 -19.88
C LEU A 7 42.77 5.93 -18.62
N ASN A 8 42.16 5.34 -17.57
CA ASN A 8 42.88 4.98 -16.36
C ASN A 8 43.85 3.79 -16.62
N GLU A 9 43.43 2.80 -17.39
CA GLU A 9 44.31 1.66 -17.78
C GLU A 9 45.52 2.12 -18.58
N LEU A 10 45.35 3.04 -19.55
CA LEU A 10 46.45 3.63 -20.30
C LEU A 10 47.38 4.45 -19.41
N ARG A 11 46.84 5.22 -18.47
CA ARG A 11 47.60 5.99 -17.50
C ARG A 11 48.47 5.09 -16.64
N ASP A 12 47.89 4.02 -16.11
CA ASP A 12 48.57 3.09 -15.23
C ASP A 12 49.71 2.31 -15.98
N ALA A 13 49.48 1.98 -17.27
CA ALA A 13 50.48 1.38 -18.13
C ALA A 13 51.71 2.31 -18.32
N ILE A 14 51.47 3.62 -18.64
CA ILE A 14 52.54 4.59 -18.80
C ILE A 14 53.29 4.83 -17.48
N VAL A 15 52.58 4.87 -16.35
CA VAL A 15 53.24 4.99 -15.01
C VAL A 15 54.13 3.80 -14.71
N GLU A 16 53.72 2.59 -15.11
CA GLU A 16 54.51 1.37 -14.89
C GLU A 16 55.75 1.35 -15.79
N GLU A 17 55.66 1.79 -17.04
CA GLU A 17 56.80 1.96 -17.94
C GLU A 17 57.82 3.00 -17.43
N LEU A 18 57.34 4.16 -16.95
CA LEU A 18 58.20 5.18 -16.34
C LEU A 18 58.91 4.68 -15.09
N LYS A 19 58.23 3.89 -14.24
CA LYS A 19 58.84 3.23 -13.07
C LYS A 19 59.91 2.23 -13.48
N ASN A 20 59.66 1.46 -14.53
CA ASN A 20 60.63 0.48 -15.04
C ASN A 20 61.90 1.18 -15.59
N MET A 21 61.76 2.29 -16.30
CA MET A 21 62.90 3.09 -16.77
C MET A 21 63.77 3.59 -15.60
N ILE A 22 63.12 4.12 -14.54
CA ILE A 22 63.82 4.57 -13.33
C ILE A 22 64.53 3.42 -12.61
N ASN A 23 63.85 2.27 -12.49
CA ASN A 23 64.42 1.11 -11.81
C ASN A 23 65.60 0.49 -12.57
N ASN A 24 65.54 0.46 -13.91
CA ASN A 24 66.68 -0.02 -14.74
C ASN A 24 67.89 0.89 -14.58
N GLY A 25 67.78 2.22 -14.60
CA GLY A 25 68.87 3.13 -14.33
C GLY A 25 69.46 2.96 -12.94
N LYS A 26 68.58 2.72 -11.91
CA LYS A 26 69.07 2.44 -10.54
C LYS A 26 69.78 1.12 -10.40
N SER A 27 69.33 0.07 -11.08
CA SER A 27 69.97 -1.28 -11.02
C SER A 27 71.32 -1.31 -11.68
N GLU A 28 71.52 -0.48 -12.70
CA GLU A 28 72.77 -0.36 -13.43
C GLU A 28 73.75 0.71 -12.84
N GLN A 29 73.29 1.39 -11.77
CA GLN A 29 74.08 2.45 -11.07
C GLN A 29 74.59 3.54 -12.04
N ARG A 30 73.80 3.83 -13.11
CA ARG A 30 74.12 4.86 -14.09
C ARG A 30 72.94 5.86 -14.20
N GLU A 31 73.28 7.06 -14.64
CA GLU A 31 72.25 8.00 -15.08
C GLU A 31 71.64 7.58 -16.42
N LEU A 32 70.36 7.96 -16.68
CA LEU A 32 69.68 7.75 -17.95
C LEU A 32 70.48 8.43 -19.07
N ASN A 33 70.73 7.74 -20.19
CA ASN A 33 71.36 8.33 -21.35
C ASN A 33 70.39 9.36 -22.03
N GLU A 34 70.96 10.11 -23.04
CA GLU A 34 70.14 11.16 -23.68
C GLU A 34 68.91 10.63 -24.40
N GLU A 35 68.95 9.45 -25.00
CA GLU A 35 67.82 8.79 -25.66
C GLU A 35 66.75 8.33 -24.64
N GLU A 36 67.19 7.78 -23.51
CA GLU A 36 66.31 7.36 -22.41
C GLU A 36 65.66 8.56 -21.71
N ARG A 37 66.35 9.69 -21.58
CA ARG A 37 65.80 10.94 -21.05
C ARG A 37 64.74 11.53 -21.99
N ALA A 38 65.03 11.54 -23.30
CA ALA A 38 64.06 12.02 -24.30
C ALA A 38 62.78 11.16 -24.28
N SER A 39 62.90 9.83 -24.22
CA SER A 39 61.76 8.89 -24.11
C SER A 39 60.98 9.06 -22.80
N PHE A 40 61.69 9.33 -21.69
CA PHE A 40 61.06 9.60 -20.38
C PHE A 40 60.25 10.91 -20.39
N ASP A 41 60.83 11.97 -21.00
CA ASP A 41 60.15 13.28 -21.11
C ASP A 41 58.92 13.22 -22.04
N ASP A 42 59.00 12.47 -23.15
CA ASP A 42 57.86 12.23 -24.04
C ASP A 42 56.73 11.49 -23.32
N LYS A 43 57.04 10.41 -22.60
CA LYS A 43 56.04 9.67 -21.81
C LYS A 43 55.47 10.48 -20.64
N LEU A 44 56.26 11.37 -20.06
CA LEU A 44 55.77 12.30 -19.04
C LEU A 44 54.82 13.34 -19.64
N GLY A 45 55.04 13.73 -20.89
CA GLY A 45 54.12 14.58 -21.67
C GLY A 45 52.79 13.88 -21.96
N GLU A 46 52.86 12.60 -22.40
CA GLU A 46 51.66 11.78 -22.63
C GLU A 46 50.83 11.56 -21.33
N LEU A 47 51.52 11.34 -20.21
CA LEU A 47 50.87 11.17 -18.90
C LEU A 47 50.09 12.44 -18.48
N LYS A 48 50.70 13.63 -18.69
CA LYS A 48 50.05 14.91 -18.40
C LYS A 48 48.84 15.15 -19.30
N ALA A 49 48.91 14.79 -20.57
CA ALA A 49 47.79 14.88 -21.50
C ALA A 49 46.65 13.96 -21.08
N LEU A 50 46.94 12.70 -20.70
CA LEU A 50 45.96 11.75 -20.19
C LEU A 50 45.34 12.18 -18.86
N ASP A 51 46.11 12.76 -17.94
CA ASP A 51 45.58 13.30 -16.69
C ASP A 51 44.59 14.46 -16.93
N THR A 52 44.84 15.27 -17.97
CA THR A 52 43.87 16.31 -18.38
C THR A 52 42.61 15.73 -19.00
N GLU A 53 42.74 14.74 -19.90
CA GLU A 53 41.57 14.04 -20.46
C GLU A 53 40.73 13.32 -19.39
N ILE A 54 41.37 12.69 -18.41
CA ILE A 54 40.68 12.04 -17.29
C ILE A 54 39.94 13.07 -16.44
N ARG A 55 40.55 14.23 -16.18
CA ARG A 55 39.91 15.29 -15.42
C ARG A 55 38.70 15.84 -16.16
N GLU A 56 38.79 16.13 -17.46
CA GLU A 56 37.68 16.60 -18.29
C GLU A 56 36.56 15.56 -18.39
N ALA A 57 36.90 14.26 -18.52
CA ALA A 57 35.95 13.19 -18.53
C ALA A 57 35.20 13.05 -17.18
N LYS A 58 35.89 13.21 -16.05
CA LYS A 58 35.29 13.23 -14.70
C LYS A 58 34.39 14.46 -14.52
N GLU A 59 34.82 15.66 -14.90
CA GLU A 59 34.02 16.88 -14.82
C GLU A 59 32.77 16.80 -15.69
N ASN A 60 32.87 16.19 -16.88
CA ASN A 60 31.73 15.92 -17.75
C ASN A 60 30.79 14.87 -17.12
N GLN A 61 31.32 13.82 -16.52
CA GLN A 61 30.51 12.80 -15.84
C GLN A 61 29.82 13.36 -14.58
N GLU A 62 30.50 14.22 -13.81
CA GLU A 62 29.92 14.91 -12.67
C GLU A 62 28.87 15.96 -13.12
N SER A 63 29.10 16.67 -14.22
CA SER A 63 28.12 17.60 -14.77
C SER A 63 26.89 16.91 -15.32
N ILE A 64 27.05 15.73 -15.97
CA ILE A 64 25.96 14.87 -16.40
C ILE A 64 25.23 14.32 -15.17
N THR A 65 25.95 13.88 -14.14
CA THR A 65 25.34 13.36 -12.90
C THR A 65 24.63 14.48 -12.11
N LYS A 66 25.20 15.69 -12.06
CA LYS A 66 24.55 16.88 -11.47
C LYS A 66 23.33 17.32 -12.28
N ASN A 67 23.41 17.35 -13.60
CA ASN A 67 22.28 17.64 -14.47
C ASN A 67 21.24 16.52 -14.43
N PHE A 68 21.63 15.25 -14.33
CA PHE A 68 20.73 14.13 -14.13
C PHE A 68 20.09 14.18 -12.74
N ASN A 69 20.82 14.50 -11.67
CA ASN A 69 20.27 14.71 -10.32
C ASN A 69 19.49 16.02 -10.16
N GLN A 70 19.74 17.07 -10.97
CA GLN A 70 18.90 18.26 -11.02
C GLN A 70 17.69 18.10 -11.95
N GLN A 71 17.73 17.22 -12.96
CA GLN A 71 16.57 16.82 -13.76
C GLN A 71 15.79 15.66 -13.14
N THR A 72 16.39 14.92 -12.22
CA THR A 72 15.68 13.88 -11.46
C THR A 72 15.28 14.50 -10.15
N MET A 73 13.95 14.74 -10.01
CA MET A 73 13.22 15.06 -8.79
C MET A 73 12.93 16.55 -8.50
N GLU A 74 12.25 17.21 -9.40
CA GLU A 74 11.00 17.79 -8.93
C GLU A 74 9.97 16.65 -8.94
N LYS A 75 9.80 15.94 -7.83
CA LYS A 75 8.62 15.10 -7.57
C LYS A 75 7.42 16.04 -7.60
N LYS A 76 6.77 16.16 -8.75
CA LYS A 76 5.52 16.90 -8.86
C LYS A 76 4.43 15.98 -8.32
N GLU A 77 3.99 16.24 -7.11
CA GLU A 77 2.81 15.57 -6.53
C GLU A 77 1.57 16.02 -7.31
N PHE A 78 0.70 15.06 -7.61
CA PHE A 78 -0.61 15.35 -8.16
C PHE A 78 -1.41 16.18 -7.14
N ASN A 79 -1.85 17.37 -7.56
CA ASN A 79 -2.61 18.26 -6.70
C ASN A 79 -4.10 18.17 -7.05
N LEU A 80 -4.87 17.47 -6.18
CA LEU A 80 -6.31 17.26 -6.37
C LEU A 80 -7.08 18.58 -6.45
N LEU A 81 -6.83 19.53 -5.55
CA LEU A 81 -7.54 20.80 -5.53
C LEU A 81 -7.24 21.66 -6.76
N LYS A 82 -6.00 21.62 -7.27
CA LYS A 82 -5.62 22.29 -8.49
C LYS A 82 -6.33 21.71 -9.71
N ALA A 83 -6.40 20.36 -9.80
CA ALA A 83 -7.16 19.67 -10.84
C ALA A 83 -8.66 20.02 -10.76
N VAL A 84 -9.23 19.98 -9.54
CA VAL A 84 -10.63 20.39 -9.29
C VAL A 84 -10.89 21.83 -9.72
N ARG A 85 -10.00 22.76 -9.37
CA ARG A 85 -10.11 24.18 -9.75
C ARG A 85 -10.03 24.36 -11.26
N ASN A 86 -9.12 23.66 -11.94
CA ASN A 86 -8.98 23.74 -13.39
C ASN A 86 -10.23 23.18 -14.09
N ILE A 87 -10.78 22.06 -13.61
CA ILE A 87 -12.04 21.50 -14.11
C ILE A 87 -13.21 22.46 -13.83
N ALA A 88 -13.30 23.03 -12.63
CA ALA A 88 -14.36 23.93 -12.23
C ALA A 88 -14.40 25.22 -13.05
N ASN A 89 -13.20 25.76 -13.39
CA ASN A 89 -13.07 27.00 -14.17
C ASN A 89 -13.01 26.75 -15.68
N GLY A 90 -13.06 25.51 -16.15
CA GLY A 90 -12.92 25.16 -17.57
C GLY A 90 -11.54 25.46 -18.14
N ASN A 91 -10.50 25.55 -17.29
CA ASN A 91 -9.13 25.78 -17.69
C ASN A 91 -8.50 24.51 -18.31
N GLU A 92 -7.48 24.69 -19.14
CA GLU A 92 -6.71 23.56 -19.64
C GLU A 92 -5.99 22.84 -18.48
N LEU A 93 -6.16 21.52 -18.44
CA LEU A 93 -5.46 20.65 -17.51
C LEU A 93 -3.97 20.54 -17.89
N SER A 94 -3.08 20.54 -16.92
CA SER A 94 -1.67 20.25 -17.13
C SER A 94 -1.48 18.81 -17.63
N VAL A 95 -0.30 18.50 -18.17
CA VAL A 95 0.01 17.14 -18.67
C VAL A 95 -0.10 16.13 -17.55
N GLU A 96 0.33 16.50 -16.34
CA GLU A 96 0.24 15.69 -15.14
C GLU A 96 -1.22 15.45 -14.72
N GLU A 97 -2.06 16.48 -14.77
CA GLU A 97 -3.49 16.39 -14.43
C GLU A 97 -4.26 15.55 -15.45
N ARG A 98 -3.94 15.65 -16.74
CA ARG A 98 -4.59 14.86 -17.81
C ARG A 98 -4.36 13.36 -17.68
N ALA A 99 -3.26 12.93 -17.05
CA ALA A 99 -3.01 11.50 -16.80
C ALA A 99 -4.02 10.87 -15.86
N PHE A 100 -4.64 11.65 -14.97
CA PHE A 100 -5.58 11.19 -13.95
C PHE A 100 -7.01 11.67 -14.18
N VAL A 101 -7.22 12.57 -15.14
CA VAL A 101 -8.56 13.13 -15.44
C VAL A 101 -9.05 12.61 -16.78
N GLU A 102 -10.15 11.87 -16.77
CA GLU A 102 -10.82 11.37 -17.97
C GLU A 102 -12.30 11.77 -17.92
N ASN A 103 -12.77 12.45 -18.94
CA ASN A 103 -14.16 12.93 -19.06
C ASN A 103 -14.68 13.71 -17.82
N GLY A 104 -13.83 14.58 -17.23
CA GLY A 104 -14.20 15.36 -16.04
C GLY A 104 -14.23 14.58 -14.74
N LYS A 105 -13.82 13.33 -14.76
CA LYS A 105 -13.66 12.47 -13.59
C LYS A 105 -12.19 12.26 -13.28
N ILE A 106 -11.83 12.36 -12.02
CA ILE A 106 -10.48 12.08 -11.54
C ILE A 106 -10.45 10.60 -11.12
N LYS A 107 -9.69 9.79 -11.84
CA LYS A 107 -9.45 8.38 -11.52
C LYS A 107 -8.21 8.27 -10.64
N LEU A 108 -8.37 7.71 -9.45
CA LEU A 108 -7.25 7.43 -8.56
C LEU A 108 -6.74 6.01 -8.81
N PRO A 109 -5.42 5.80 -8.99
CA PRO A 109 -4.88 4.48 -9.18
C PRO A 109 -5.09 3.61 -7.93
N THR A 110 -5.51 2.37 -8.13
CA THR A 110 -5.74 1.38 -7.06
C THR A 110 -4.46 0.63 -6.64
N GLU A 111 -3.38 0.81 -7.39
CA GLU A 111 -2.06 0.27 -7.09
C GLU A 111 -1.06 1.43 -7.06
N ARG A 112 0.05 1.28 -6.30
CA ARG A 112 1.21 2.19 -6.40
C ARG A 112 1.80 2.11 -7.81
N ARG A 113 1.19 2.81 -8.75
CA ARG A 113 1.78 3.05 -10.07
C ARG A 113 2.11 4.52 -10.13
N SER A 114 3.38 4.83 -10.19
CA SER A 114 3.82 6.11 -10.70
C SER A 114 3.36 6.19 -12.16
N ALA A 115 2.52 7.16 -12.49
CA ALA A 115 2.18 7.42 -13.89
C ALA A 115 3.40 8.04 -14.56
N ILE A 116 3.97 7.35 -15.54
CA ILE A 116 5.04 7.88 -16.38
C ILE A 116 4.39 8.78 -17.41
N VAL A 117 4.50 10.08 -17.24
CA VAL A 117 3.96 11.08 -18.17
C VAL A 117 5.10 11.66 -19.01
N ALA A 118 4.94 11.66 -20.34
CA ALA A 118 5.88 12.33 -21.23
C ALA A 118 5.75 13.86 -21.07
N GLY A 119 6.75 14.49 -20.46
CA GLY A 119 6.83 15.94 -20.38
C GLY A 119 7.02 16.58 -21.75
N ALA A 120 6.71 17.87 -21.87
CA ALA A 120 6.78 18.64 -23.12
C ALA A 120 8.17 18.64 -23.81
N ASN A 121 9.23 18.22 -23.12
CA ASN A 121 10.61 18.12 -23.60
C ASN A 121 11.16 16.69 -23.66
N GLY A 122 10.29 15.65 -23.67
CA GLY A 122 10.73 14.25 -23.71
C GLY A 122 11.31 13.72 -22.39
N ALA A 123 11.27 14.51 -21.31
CA ALA A 123 11.62 14.05 -19.97
C ALA A 123 10.44 13.28 -19.36
N THR A 124 10.68 12.07 -18.91
CA THR A 124 9.72 11.29 -18.13
C THR A 124 9.61 11.88 -16.73
N VAL A 125 8.44 12.43 -16.38
CA VAL A 125 8.15 12.92 -15.04
C VAL A 125 7.35 11.84 -14.31
N GLU A 126 7.87 11.36 -13.21
CA GLU A 126 7.16 10.45 -12.31
C GLU A 126 6.22 11.28 -11.43
N VAL A 127 4.91 11.10 -11.60
CA VAL A 127 3.90 11.76 -10.77
C VAL A 127 3.45 10.79 -9.69
N GLU A 128 3.81 11.09 -8.44
CA GLU A 128 3.40 10.30 -7.29
C GLU A 128 2.02 10.77 -6.83
N VAL A 129 1.01 9.92 -6.95
CA VAL A 129 -0.31 10.16 -6.38
C VAL A 129 -0.36 9.49 -5.01
N LYS A 130 -0.79 10.23 -4.00
CA LYS A 130 -1.09 9.65 -2.70
C LYS A 130 -2.14 8.55 -2.89
N ASP A 131 -1.76 7.33 -2.56
CA ASP A 131 -2.63 6.18 -2.65
C ASP A 131 -3.73 6.32 -1.59
N MET A 132 -4.95 6.64 -2.03
CA MET A 132 -6.12 6.68 -1.16
C MET A 132 -6.41 5.30 -0.54
N PHE A 133 -5.90 4.23 -1.15
CA PHE A 133 -5.96 2.86 -0.63
C PHE A 133 -4.87 2.55 0.39
N ALA A 134 -3.78 3.32 0.45
CA ALA A 134 -2.86 3.23 1.59
C ALA A 134 -3.60 3.50 2.89
N ALA A 135 -4.51 4.49 2.91
CA ALA A 135 -5.37 4.76 4.05
C ALA A 135 -6.30 3.57 4.38
N LEU A 136 -6.78 2.83 3.38
CA LEU A 136 -7.56 1.61 3.60
C LEU A 136 -6.74 0.51 4.27
N ARG A 137 -5.47 0.35 3.89
CA ARG A 137 -4.56 -0.64 4.49
C ARG A 137 -4.07 -0.19 5.86
N ASP A 138 -3.58 1.04 5.95
CA ASP A 138 -2.91 1.56 7.14
C ASP A 138 -3.89 1.86 8.28
N ASN A 139 -5.11 2.31 7.97
CA ASN A 139 -6.13 2.67 8.95
C ASN A 139 -7.24 1.60 9.11
N SER A 140 -7.18 0.51 8.35
CA SER A 140 -8.18 -0.55 8.45
C SER A 140 -7.82 -1.55 9.54
N VAL A 141 -8.65 -1.59 10.57
CA VAL A 141 -8.57 -2.63 11.62
C VAL A 141 -8.71 -4.03 11.01
N LEU A 142 -9.49 -4.19 9.94
CA LEU A 142 -9.63 -5.46 9.22
C LEU A 142 -8.32 -5.91 8.58
N ALA A 143 -7.56 -4.99 7.96
CA ALA A 143 -6.25 -5.30 7.40
C ALA A 143 -5.25 -5.71 8.50
N SER A 144 -5.24 -4.99 9.64
CA SER A 144 -4.41 -5.33 10.79
C SER A 144 -4.75 -6.69 11.40
N ALA A 145 -6.03 -7.07 11.37
CA ALA A 145 -6.50 -8.38 11.83
C ALA A 145 -6.26 -9.53 10.84
N GLY A 146 -5.73 -9.24 9.62
CA GLY A 146 -5.36 -10.25 8.63
C GLY A 146 -6.32 -10.42 7.45
N ALA A 147 -7.30 -9.53 7.24
CA ALA A 147 -8.21 -9.60 6.10
C ALA A 147 -7.46 -9.46 4.77
N ARG A 148 -7.92 -10.23 3.76
CA ARG A 148 -7.33 -10.23 2.42
C ARG A 148 -7.99 -9.14 1.56
N ILE A 149 -7.20 -8.19 1.10
CA ILE A 149 -7.67 -7.09 0.25
C ILE A 149 -7.13 -7.28 -1.16
N TYR A 150 -8.03 -7.45 -2.13
CA TYR A 150 -7.71 -7.53 -3.56
C TYR A 150 -8.05 -6.20 -4.22
N THR A 151 -7.07 -5.56 -4.82
CA THR A 151 -7.19 -4.26 -5.50
C THR A 151 -7.09 -4.40 -7.01
N GLY A 152 -7.61 -3.40 -7.75
CA GLY A 152 -7.51 -3.38 -9.22
C GLY A 152 -8.37 -4.41 -9.94
N LEU A 153 -9.45 -4.86 -9.31
CA LEU A 153 -10.35 -5.87 -9.88
C LEU A 153 -11.13 -5.30 -11.08
N LYS A 154 -11.46 -6.17 -12.05
CA LYS A 154 -12.27 -5.84 -13.23
C LYS A 154 -13.45 -6.81 -13.36
N GLY A 155 -14.65 -6.25 -13.50
CA GLY A 155 -15.88 -7.05 -13.61
C GLY A 155 -16.16 -7.89 -12.38
N ASN A 156 -16.94 -8.94 -12.51
CA ASN A 156 -17.23 -9.88 -11.44
C ASN A 156 -16.08 -10.88 -11.28
N VAL A 157 -15.60 -11.06 -10.06
CA VAL A 157 -14.46 -11.94 -9.75
C VAL A 157 -14.97 -13.13 -8.93
N LYS A 158 -14.53 -14.33 -9.31
CA LYS A 158 -14.81 -15.56 -8.58
C LYS A 158 -13.57 -16.01 -7.83
N VAL A 159 -13.65 -16.09 -6.52
CA VAL A 159 -12.57 -16.62 -5.68
C VAL A 159 -12.91 -18.05 -5.30
N PRO A 160 -12.14 -19.06 -5.74
CA PRO A 160 -12.40 -20.44 -5.38
C PRO A 160 -12.06 -20.67 -3.90
N VAL A 161 -12.97 -21.32 -3.18
CA VAL A 161 -12.77 -21.81 -1.81
C VAL A 161 -12.91 -23.31 -1.81
N LEU A 162 -11.90 -23.98 -1.28
CA LEU A 162 -11.87 -25.44 -1.16
C LEU A 162 -12.42 -25.84 0.23
N THR A 163 -13.45 -26.67 0.23
CA THR A 163 -13.81 -27.44 1.42
C THR A 163 -12.86 -28.65 1.48
N GLY A 164 -12.21 -28.84 2.61
CA GLY A 164 -11.18 -29.86 2.76
C GLY A 164 -11.65 -31.27 2.33
N ALA A 165 -10.73 -32.03 1.75
CA ALA A 165 -10.97 -33.45 1.46
C ALA A 165 -11.02 -34.25 2.77
N THR A 166 -11.91 -35.24 2.82
CA THR A 166 -11.98 -36.21 3.94
C THR A 166 -11.18 -37.45 3.58
N ALA A 167 -10.35 -37.93 4.52
CA ALA A 167 -9.64 -39.20 4.39
C ALA A 167 -10.21 -40.23 5.37
N SER A 168 -10.25 -41.50 4.99
CA SER A 168 -10.65 -42.61 5.82
C SER A 168 -9.61 -43.72 5.82
N TRP A 169 -9.58 -44.48 6.90
CA TRP A 169 -8.77 -45.67 6.99
C TRP A 169 -9.59 -46.86 6.47
N GLU A 170 -9.10 -47.50 5.41
CA GLU A 170 -9.78 -48.61 4.79
C GLU A 170 -8.97 -49.91 4.93
N GLY A 171 -9.67 -51.05 4.90
CA GLY A 171 -9.03 -52.34 4.89
C GLY A 171 -8.27 -52.60 3.57
N GLU A 172 -7.32 -53.56 3.60
CA GLU A 172 -6.39 -53.84 2.48
C GLU A 172 -7.08 -54.05 1.13
N THR A 173 -8.31 -54.56 1.09
CA THR A 173 -9.08 -54.83 -0.14
C THR A 173 -10.33 -53.99 -0.27
N ALA A 174 -10.55 -52.98 0.61
CA ALA A 174 -11.73 -52.11 0.55
C ALA A 174 -11.56 -51.04 -0.50
N THR A 175 -12.67 -50.66 -1.16
CA THR A 175 -12.67 -49.55 -2.12
C THR A 175 -12.53 -48.25 -1.36
N ALA A 176 -11.56 -47.42 -1.76
CA ALA A 176 -11.39 -46.08 -1.20
C ALA A 176 -12.68 -45.25 -1.38
N PRO A 177 -13.24 -44.64 -0.33
CA PRO A 177 -14.39 -43.76 -0.48
C PRO A 177 -13.98 -42.49 -1.19
N ASP A 178 -14.95 -41.83 -1.83
CA ASP A 178 -14.75 -40.55 -2.48
C ASP A 178 -14.54 -39.45 -1.41
N GLY A 179 -13.30 -39.08 -1.23
CA GLY A 179 -12.90 -37.95 -0.36
C GLY A 179 -12.99 -36.58 -1.02
N ALA A 180 -13.84 -36.41 -2.04
CA ALA A 180 -13.89 -35.25 -2.88
C ALA A 180 -14.02 -33.94 -2.12
N ALA A 181 -13.02 -33.07 -2.27
CA ALA A 181 -13.12 -31.68 -1.86
C ALA A 181 -14.12 -30.95 -2.75
N ALA A 182 -15.14 -30.33 -2.17
CA ALA A 182 -16.04 -29.48 -2.93
C ALA A 182 -15.37 -28.11 -3.16
N VAL A 183 -15.33 -27.66 -4.42
CA VAL A 183 -14.90 -26.31 -4.77
C VAL A 183 -16.11 -25.41 -4.83
N THR A 184 -16.22 -24.49 -3.90
CA THR A 184 -17.23 -23.41 -3.93
C THR A 184 -16.57 -22.12 -4.43
N ALA A 185 -17.31 -21.32 -5.19
CA ALA A 185 -16.81 -20.03 -5.66
C ALA A 185 -17.52 -18.90 -4.94
N LEU A 186 -16.75 -18.05 -4.28
CA LEU A 186 -17.25 -16.78 -3.78
C LEU A 186 -17.30 -15.76 -4.91
N ASN A 187 -18.47 -15.18 -5.14
CA ASN A 187 -18.66 -14.20 -6.18
C ASN A 187 -18.54 -12.79 -5.60
N LEU A 188 -17.50 -12.08 -5.99
CA LEU A 188 -17.31 -10.66 -5.70
C LEU A 188 -17.89 -9.83 -6.85
N SER A 189 -18.77 -8.90 -6.53
CA SER A 189 -19.41 -7.99 -7.49
C SER A 189 -19.28 -6.54 -7.04
N PRO A 190 -18.96 -5.59 -7.94
CA PRO A 190 -18.75 -4.20 -7.54
C PRO A 190 -20.04 -3.57 -7.01
N LYS A 191 -20.03 -3.12 -5.76
CA LYS A 191 -21.10 -2.37 -5.11
C LYS A 191 -20.64 -0.95 -4.82
N ARG A 192 -21.44 0.04 -5.22
CA ARG A 192 -21.05 1.45 -5.11
C ARG A 192 -21.16 1.97 -3.69
N LEU A 193 -20.04 2.43 -3.14
CA LEU A 193 -19.97 3.23 -1.94
C LEU A 193 -19.66 4.67 -2.34
N THR A 194 -20.47 5.62 -1.92
CA THR A 194 -20.35 7.02 -2.33
C THR A 194 -20.42 7.97 -1.14
N CYS A 195 -19.63 9.03 -1.21
CA CYS A 195 -19.73 10.19 -0.33
C CYS A 195 -19.48 11.46 -1.14
N TYR A 196 -19.83 12.61 -0.59
CA TYR A 196 -19.52 13.89 -1.21
C TYR A 196 -19.07 14.91 -0.16
N VAL A 197 -18.31 15.89 -0.61
CA VAL A 197 -17.92 17.07 0.15
C VAL A 197 -18.10 18.31 -0.70
N ASP A 198 -18.61 19.39 -0.09
CA ASP A 198 -18.77 20.70 -0.74
C ASP A 198 -17.61 21.61 -0.33
N ILE A 199 -16.91 22.16 -1.31
CA ILE A 199 -15.76 23.05 -1.12
C ILE A 199 -16.14 24.42 -1.65
N SER A 200 -16.01 25.45 -0.81
CA SER A 200 -16.30 26.83 -1.25
C SER A 200 -15.30 27.29 -2.31
N ASN A 201 -15.77 28.10 -3.28
CA ASN A 201 -14.90 28.70 -4.29
C ASN A 201 -13.79 29.57 -3.65
N GLN A 202 -14.09 30.20 -2.50
CA GLN A 202 -13.09 30.96 -1.75
C GLN A 202 -11.94 30.08 -1.24
N ALA A 203 -12.26 28.88 -0.72
CA ALA A 203 -11.25 27.91 -0.27
C ALA A 203 -10.39 27.41 -1.46
N LEU A 204 -11.00 27.19 -2.63
CA LEU A 204 -10.28 26.81 -3.84
C LEU A 204 -9.33 27.90 -4.35
N ILE A 205 -9.68 29.18 -4.16
CA ILE A 205 -8.82 30.33 -4.54
C ILE A 205 -7.61 30.45 -3.61
N GLN A 206 -7.80 30.14 -2.32
CA GLN A 206 -6.73 30.23 -1.31
C GLN A 206 -5.63 29.17 -1.49
N ASP A 207 -5.90 28.10 -2.23
CA ASP A 207 -4.96 27.03 -2.66
C ASP A 207 -4.01 26.57 -1.54
N SER A 208 -4.56 26.14 -0.41
CA SER A 208 -3.80 25.68 0.75
C SER A 208 -3.51 24.17 0.65
N ALA A 209 -2.22 23.78 0.60
CA ALA A 209 -1.80 22.38 0.61
C ALA A 209 -2.30 21.63 1.87
N SER A 210 -2.45 22.33 3.01
CA SER A 210 -2.99 21.75 4.23
C SER A 210 -4.49 21.43 4.11
N LEU A 211 -5.25 22.27 3.43
CA LEU A 211 -6.67 22.03 3.17
C LEU A 211 -6.86 20.84 2.24
N GLN A 212 -6.04 20.73 1.21
CA GLN A 212 -6.06 19.57 0.31
C GLN A 212 -5.83 18.27 1.07
N ALA A 213 -4.74 18.20 1.85
CA ALA A 213 -4.42 17.00 2.62
C ALA A 213 -5.52 16.65 3.64
N ALA A 214 -6.17 17.65 4.24
CA ALA A 214 -7.30 17.44 5.16
C ALA A 214 -8.50 16.85 4.43
N ILE A 215 -8.88 17.37 3.26
CA ILE A 215 -10.01 16.86 2.47
C ILE A 215 -9.74 15.44 1.96
N GLU A 216 -8.55 15.18 1.43
CA GLU A 216 -8.16 13.84 0.95
C GLU A 216 -8.21 12.81 2.10
N ASN A 217 -7.69 13.17 3.27
CA ASN A 217 -7.72 12.29 4.43
C ASN A 217 -9.16 12.06 4.94
N ASP A 218 -9.98 13.11 5.02
CA ASP A 218 -11.37 13.00 5.49
C ASP A 218 -12.20 12.10 4.57
N LEU A 219 -12.10 12.28 3.26
CA LEU A 219 -12.76 11.43 2.27
C LEU A 219 -12.30 9.97 2.36
N ALA A 220 -10.99 9.73 2.48
CA ALA A 220 -10.43 8.40 2.63
C ALA A 220 -10.93 7.73 3.92
N MET A 221 -10.90 8.44 5.04
CA MET A 221 -11.36 7.94 6.34
C MET A 221 -12.87 7.63 6.33
N ALA A 222 -13.70 8.48 5.71
CA ALA A 222 -15.14 8.26 5.61
C ALA A 222 -15.47 6.96 4.84
N VAL A 223 -14.76 6.69 3.76
CA VAL A 223 -14.91 5.45 2.97
C VAL A 223 -14.47 4.22 3.80
N VAL A 224 -13.31 4.31 4.46
CA VAL A 224 -12.77 3.22 5.30
C VAL A 224 -13.72 2.90 6.46
N GLU A 225 -14.18 3.93 7.18
CA GLU A 225 -15.10 3.77 8.31
C GLU A 225 -16.42 3.12 7.87
N LYS A 226 -17.01 3.59 6.77
CA LYS A 226 -18.28 3.03 6.27
C LYS A 226 -18.11 1.58 5.82
N LEU A 227 -17.01 1.25 5.13
CA LEU A 227 -16.71 -0.11 4.71
C LEU A 227 -16.54 -1.03 5.92
N GLN A 228 -15.71 -0.64 6.91
CA GLN A 228 -15.51 -1.40 8.14
C GLN A 228 -16.81 -1.61 8.91
N LYS A 229 -17.63 -0.55 9.05
CA LYS A 229 -18.92 -0.64 9.73
C LYS A 229 -19.88 -1.59 9.04
N THR A 230 -19.83 -1.66 7.71
CA THR A 230 -20.66 -2.61 6.94
C THR A 230 -20.14 -4.03 7.12
N VAL A 231 -18.84 -4.26 6.97
CA VAL A 231 -18.21 -5.59 7.09
C VAL A 231 -18.32 -6.16 8.50
N LEU A 232 -18.08 -5.34 9.54
CA LEU A 232 -18.17 -5.77 10.96
C LEU A 232 -19.60 -5.72 11.52
N GLY A 233 -20.56 -5.30 10.71
CA GLY A 233 -21.95 -5.18 11.13
C GLY A 233 -22.71 -6.51 11.13
N SER A 234 -23.99 -6.45 11.52
CA SER A 234 -24.93 -7.57 11.54
C SER A 234 -25.99 -7.49 10.45
N GLU A 235 -25.85 -6.57 9.49
CA GLU A 235 -26.84 -6.38 8.46
C GLU A 235 -26.74 -7.42 7.34
N ALA A 236 -27.91 -7.82 6.81
CA ALA A 236 -27.97 -8.70 5.65
C ALA A 236 -27.36 -8.04 4.41
N GLY A 237 -26.69 -8.84 3.59
CA GLY A 237 -26.25 -8.40 2.27
C GLY A 237 -27.41 -8.10 1.34
N SER A 238 -27.18 -7.20 0.37
CA SER A 238 -28.14 -6.86 -0.67
C SER A 238 -27.42 -6.64 -2.00
N ALA A 239 -28.17 -6.33 -3.05
CA ALA A 239 -27.57 -5.94 -4.33
C ALA A 239 -26.66 -4.70 -4.24
N THR A 240 -26.89 -3.83 -3.21
CA THR A 240 -26.20 -2.55 -3.05
C THR A 240 -25.14 -2.53 -1.96
N LYS A 241 -25.11 -3.53 -1.07
CA LYS A 241 -24.15 -3.61 0.05
C LYS A 241 -23.75 -5.06 0.36
N PRO A 242 -22.54 -5.35 0.81
CA PRO A 242 -22.16 -6.67 1.31
C PRO A 242 -22.88 -7.02 2.61
N ALA A 243 -22.95 -8.31 2.93
CA ALA A 243 -23.39 -8.75 4.26
C ALA A 243 -22.33 -8.42 5.30
N GLY A 244 -22.75 -8.20 6.54
CA GLY A 244 -21.85 -8.10 7.66
C GLY A 244 -21.39 -9.50 8.18
N ILE A 245 -20.23 -9.57 8.82
CA ILE A 245 -19.66 -10.79 9.40
C ILE A 245 -20.52 -11.35 10.55
N CYS A 246 -21.22 -10.43 11.27
CA CYS A 246 -22.12 -10.78 12.37
C CYS A 246 -23.53 -11.11 11.89
N TYR A 247 -23.79 -11.13 10.58
CA TYR A 247 -25.12 -11.46 10.05
C TYR A 247 -25.49 -12.93 10.43
N ASN A 248 -26.71 -13.11 10.94
CA ASN A 248 -27.23 -14.38 11.49
C ASN A 248 -26.42 -14.95 12.66
N LYS A 249 -25.65 -14.12 13.37
CA LYS A 249 -24.95 -14.52 14.59
C LYS A 249 -25.56 -13.82 15.81
N GLU A 250 -25.84 -14.59 16.84
CA GLU A 250 -26.27 -14.05 18.12
C GLU A 250 -25.06 -13.80 19.00
N ALA A 251 -25.05 -12.62 19.65
CA ALA A 251 -23.98 -12.28 20.57
C ALA A 251 -24.15 -13.07 21.87
N THR A 252 -23.17 -13.91 22.20
CA THR A 252 -23.14 -14.64 23.47
C THR A 252 -22.80 -13.67 24.60
N SER A 253 -23.66 -13.58 25.63
CA SER A 253 -23.39 -12.76 26.81
C SER A 253 -22.29 -13.37 27.68
N ILE A 254 -21.28 -12.58 28.03
CA ILE A 254 -20.09 -13.00 28.76
C ILE A 254 -19.93 -12.13 29.99
N THR A 255 -19.66 -12.77 31.10
CA THR A 255 -19.48 -12.13 32.41
C THR A 255 -18.11 -12.44 33.01
N ASP A 256 -17.43 -13.49 32.55
CA ASP A 256 -16.19 -13.96 33.11
C ASP A 256 -15.22 -14.52 32.04
N PHE A 257 -14.00 -14.82 32.45
CA PHE A 257 -12.97 -15.41 31.59
C PHE A 257 -13.39 -16.72 30.94
N LYS A 258 -14.17 -17.55 31.65
CA LYS A 258 -14.63 -18.82 31.11
C LYS A 258 -15.49 -18.66 29.88
N GLY A 259 -16.30 -17.59 29.84
CA GLY A 259 -17.10 -17.26 28.66
C GLY A 259 -16.24 -16.89 27.46
N ILE A 260 -15.15 -16.13 27.67
CA ILE A 260 -14.18 -15.78 26.63
C ILE A 260 -13.53 -17.05 26.07
N ALA A 261 -12.95 -17.88 26.93
CA ALA A 261 -12.31 -19.15 26.55
C ALA A 261 -13.28 -20.12 25.82
N THR A 262 -14.57 -20.10 26.19
CA THR A 262 -15.58 -20.92 25.50
C THR A 262 -15.84 -20.44 24.09
N LEU A 263 -15.82 -19.13 23.84
CA LEU A 263 -15.97 -18.59 22.48
C LEU A 263 -14.73 -18.84 21.63
N GLU A 264 -13.54 -18.70 22.18
CA GLU A 264 -12.30 -19.06 21.52
C GLU A 264 -12.29 -20.52 21.08
N SER A 265 -12.64 -21.44 22.00
CA SER A 265 -12.66 -22.86 21.67
C SER A 265 -13.65 -23.20 20.55
N LYS A 266 -14.80 -22.54 20.47
CA LYS A 266 -15.76 -22.72 19.37
C LYS A 266 -15.17 -22.34 17.99
N VAL A 267 -14.35 -21.29 17.95
CA VAL A 267 -13.66 -20.87 16.74
C VAL A 267 -12.55 -21.88 16.41
N GLU A 268 -11.75 -22.29 17.41
CA GLU A 268 -10.64 -23.22 17.23
C GLU A 268 -11.11 -24.62 16.80
N GLU A 269 -12.28 -25.09 17.27
CA GLU A 269 -12.91 -26.35 16.83
C GLU A 269 -13.15 -26.38 15.30
N LYS A 270 -13.18 -25.23 14.62
CA LYS A 270 -13.33 -25.17 13.16
C LYS A 270 -11.99 -25.30 12.42
N ASN A 271 -10.89 -25.60 13.12
CA ASN A 271 -9.54 -25.69 12.55
C ASN A 271 -9.18 -24.45 11.70
N VAL A 272 -9.52 -23.27 12.20
CA VAL A 272 -9.15 -21.99 11.60
C VAL A 272 -7.67 -21.67 11.85
N GLY A 273 -7.13 -20.73 11.08
CA GLY A 273 -5.75 -20.27 11.21
C GLY A 273 -5.51 -19.40 12.45
N ALA A 274 -4.78 -18.30 12.28
CA ALA A 274 -4.54 -17.37 13.37
C ALA A 274 -5.81 -16.60 13.72
N ILE A 275 -6.24 -16.69 14.99
CA ILE A 275 -7.40 -15.95 15.50
C ILE A 275 -6.98 -14.54 15.95
N ALA A 276 -7.92 -13.61 15.89
CA ALA A 276 -7.77 -12.26 16.41
C ALA A 276 -9.11 -11.75 16.98
N TYR A 277 -9.04 -10.72 17.82
CA TYR A 277 -10.19 -10.01 18.33
C TYR A 277 -10.36 -8.66 17.65
N ILE A 278 -11.60 -8.31 17.27
CA ILE A 278 -11.98 -6.92 16.99
C ILE A 278 -13.08 -6.53 17.96
N MET A 279 -12.83 -5.50 18.76
CA MET A 279 -13.67 -5.13 19.90
C MET A 279 -14.16 -3.71 19.82
N SER A 280 -15.37 -3.45 20.32
CA SER A 280 -15.83 -2.09 20.59
C SER A 280 -15.09 -1.49 21.80
N PRO A 281 -14.93 -0.15 21.88
CA PRO A 281 -14.32 0.50 23.04
C PRO A 281 -14.98 0.18 24.38
N LYS A 282 -16.30 -0.08 24.38
CA LYS A 282 -17.03 -0.49 25.56
C LYS A 282 -16.71 -1.92 25.98
N ALA A 283 -16.58 -2.84 25.00
CA ALA A 283 -16.23 -4.23 25.28
C ALA A 283 -14.80 -4.34 25.87
N ILE A 284 -13.82 -3.66 25.28
CA ILE A 284 -12.45 -3.70 25.80
C ILE A 284 -12.35 -3.09 27.21
N ALA A 285 -13.13 -2.06 27.52
CA ALA A 285 -13.19 -1.49 28.87
C ALA A 285 -13.66 -2.55 29.90
N GLY A 286 -14.62 -3.37 29.54
CA GLY A 286 -15.07 -4.49 30.36
C GLY A 286 -14.00 -5.59 30.50
N ILE A 287 -13.35 -6.00 29.41
CA ILE A 287 -12.32 -7.07 29.44
C ILE A 287 -11.09 -6.65 30.26
N ARG A 288 -10.72 -5.36 30.24
CA ARG A 288 -9.62 -4.81 31.06
C ARG A 288 -9.84 -4.97 32.56
N THR A 289 -11.06 -5.18 33.02
CA THR A 289 -11.39 -5.42 34.44
C THR A 289 -11.44 -6.90 34.80
N LEU A 290 -11.40 -7.81 33.81
CA LEU A 290 -11.42 -9.23 34.03
C LEU A 290 -10.04 -9.77 34.42
N THR A 291 -10.03 -10.71 35.36
CA THR A 291 -8.84 -11.41 35.80
C THR A 291 -8.94 -12.91 35.50
N PHE A 292 -7.80 -13.56 35.33
CA PHE A 292 -7.77 -14.99 35.25
C PHE A 292 -8.28 -15.65 36.55
N PRO A 293 -8.91 -16.81 36.47
CA PRO A 293 -9.46 -17.50 37.65
C PRO A 293 -8.39 -17.72 38.73
N LYS A 294 -8.72 -17.34 39.97
CA LYS A 294 -7.85 -17.49 41.16
C LYS A 294 -6.53 -16.68 41.10
N THR A 295 -6.42 -15.67 40.24
CA THR A 295 -5.25 -14.82 40.12
C THR A 295 -5.66 -13.36 40.12
N THR A 296 -4.69 -12.46 40.27
CA THR A 296 -4.85 -11.00 40.08
C THR A 296 -4.37 -10.54 38.72
N SER A 297 -3.93 -11.47 37.87
CA SER A 297 -3.46 -11.15 36.52
C SER A 297 -4.63 -10.80 35.61
N LEU A 298 -4.50 -9.71 34.87
CA LEU A 298 -5.52 -9.23 33.95
C LEU A 298 -5.55 -10.11 32.70
N VAL A 299 -6.73 -10.38 32.17
CA VAL A 299 -6.94 -11.13 30.92
C VAL A 299 -6.47 -10.32 29.72
N TYR A 300 -6.60 -9.00 29.76
CA TYR A 300 -6.10 -8.10 28.74
C TYR A 300 -4.76 -7.49 29.16
N ALA A 301 -3.71 -7.77 28.40
CA ALA A 301 -2.39 -7.19 28.60
C ALA A 301 -1.69 -6.96 27.26
N GLY A 302 -0.98 -5.83 27.13
CA GLY A 302 -0.10 -5.58 25.95
C GLY A 302 -0.77 -5.47 24.58
N GLY A 303 -2.09 -5.35 24.50
CA GLY A 303 -2.83 -5.37 23.23
C GLY A 303 -3.41 -6.73 22.88
N GLU A 304 -3.33 -7.70 23.79
CA GLU A 304 -3.77 -9.08 23.62
C GLU A 304 -4.78 -9.47 24.69
N VAL A 305 -5.67 -10.38 24.33
CA VAL A 305 -6.58 -11.07 25.26
C VAL A 305 -6.16 -12.53 25.28
N ASP A 306 -5.71 -13.03 26.41
CA ASP A 306 -5.19 -14.40 26.56
C ASP A 306 -4.12 -14.81 25.53
N GLY A 307 -3.24 -13.87 25.14
CA GLY A 307 -2.21 -14.09 24.11
C GLY A 307 -2.70 -13.97 22.66
N VAL A 308 -3.99 -13.63 22.46
CA VAL A 308 -4.58 -13.42 21.12
C VAL A 308 -4.62 -11.92 20.82
N PRO A 309 -4.14 -11.47 19.65
CA PRO A 309 -4.15 -10.05 19.26
C PRO A 309 -5.55 -9.45 19.30
N ALA A 310 -5.68 -8.26 19.91
CA ALA A 310 -6.95 -7.58 20.08
C ALA A 310 -6.90 -6.16 19.54
N TYR A 311 -7.76 -5.89 18.56
CA TYR A 311 -7.89 -4.60 17.90
C TYR A 311 -9.17 -3.89 18.36
N VAL A 312 -9.10 -2.56 18.47
CA VAL A 312 -10.24 -1.74 18.89
C VAL A 312 -10.82 -1.00 17.70
N SER A 313 -12.14 -1.09 17.52
CA SER A 313 -12.85 -0.39 16.45
C SER A 313 -14.21 0.09 16.90
N ASN A 314 -14.54 1.35 16.56
CA ASN A 314 -15.89 1.91 16.72
C ASN A 314 -16.92 1.33 15.71
N SER A 315 -16.43 0.55 14.74
CA SER A 315 -17.28 -0.08 13.71
C SER A 315 -18.01 -1.33 14.21
N VAL A 316 -17.58 -1.89 15.35
CA VAL A 316 -18.27 -2.99 16.05
C VAL A 316 -19.36 -2.42 16.94
N ALA A 317 -20.50 -3.11 17.04
CA ALA A 317 -21.60 -2.71 17.91
C ALA A 317 -21.15 -2.53 19.37
N GLN A 318 -21.68 -1.52 20.04
CA GLN A 318 -21.24 -1.20 21.41
C GLN A 318 -21.44 -2.35 22.38
N GLY A 319 -20.39 -2.64 23.16
CA GLY A 319 -20.37 -3.75 24.11
C GLY A 319 -20.13 -5.11 23.48
N GLN A 320 -20.01 -5.18 22.15
CA GLN A 320 -19.71 -6.44 21.44
C GLN A 320 -18.25 -6.54 21.02
N TYR A 321 -17.81 -7.77 20.82
CA TYR A 321 -16.54 -8.12 20.20
C TYR A 321 -16.72 -9.32 19.28
N ILE A 322 -15.85 -9.41 18.29
CA ILE A 322 -15.81 -10.48 17.31
C ILE A 322 -14.48 -11.18 17.48
N VAL A 323 -14.53 -12.50 17.63
CA VAL A 323 -13.35 -13.38 17.65
C VAL A 323 -13.39 -14.28 16.44
N GLY A 324 -12.27 -14.46 15.77
CA GLY A 324 -12.19 -15.35 14.61
C GLY A 324 -10.95 -15.17 13.77
N ASP A 325 -10.87 -15.96 12.72
CA ASP A 325 -9.81 -15.89 11.72
C ASP A 325 -10.19 -14.92 10.59
N PHE A 326 -9.69 -13.70 10.69
CA PHE A 326 -9.97 -12.63 9.71
C PHE A 326 -9.31 -12.87 8.34
N SER A 327 -8.41 -13.85 8.19
CA SER A 327 -7.89 -14.24 6.87
C SER A 327 -8.99 -14.79 5.95
N ASN A 328 -10.13 -15.19 6.52
CA ASN A 328 -11.32 -15.60 5.79
C ASN A 328 -12.16 -14.43 5.26
N VAL A 329 -11.86 -13.19 5.65
CA VAL A 329 -12.50 -11.99 5.13
C VAL A 329 -11.80 -11.58 3.85
N ILE A 330 -12.53 -11.56 2.75
CA ILE A 330 -12.05 -11.20 1.43
C ILE A 330 -12.73 -9.90 1.01
N ILE A 331 -11.94 -8.84 0.86
CA ILE A 331 -12.42 -7.53 0.42
C ILE A 331 -11.94 -7.28 -1.00
N GLY A 332 -12.88 -7.10 -1.92
CA GLY A 332 -12.60 -6.70 -3.30
C GLY A 332 -12.72 -5.20 -3.47
N VAL A 333 -11.74 -4.61 -4.14
CA VAL A 333 -11.69 -3.18 -4.48
C VAL A 333 -11.48 -3.05 -5.98
N TRP A 334 -12.41 -2.35 -6.67
CA TRP A 334 -12.32 -2.13 -8.11
C TRP A 334 -11.68 -0.80 -8.41
N ASP A 335 -12.47 0.25 -8.56
CA ASP A 335 -11.99 1.58 -8.88
C ASP A 335 -12.54 2.61 -7.88
N VAL A 336 -11.80 3.71 -7.70
CA VAL A 336 -12.30 4.91 -7.03
C VAL A 336 -12.22 6.09 -7.99
N GLU A 337 -13.36 6.73 -8.18
CA GLU A 337 -13.51 7.90 -9.02
C GLU A 337 -13.93 9.09 -8.18
N ILE A 338 -13.32 10.24 -8.41
CA ILE A 338 -13.78 11.52 -7.88
C ILE A 338 -14.38 12.32 -9.03
N THR A 339 -15.67 12.63 -8.93
CA THR A 339 -16.37 13.48 -9.89
C THR A 339 -16.49 14.88 -9.32
N VAL A 340 -16.11 15.88 -10.13
CA VAL A 340 -16.24 17.29 -9.79
C VAL A 340 -17.56 17.81 -10.35
N ASP A 341 -18.50 18.15 -9.47
CA ASP A 341 -19.79 18.73 -9.83
C ASP A 341 -19.79 20.23 -9.54
N THR A 342 -19.73 21.00 -10.60
CA THR A 342 -19.71 22.46 -10.57
C THR A 342 -21.11 23.09 -10.63
N MET A 343 -22.13 22.30 -10.96
CA MET A 343 -23.49 22.80 -11.19
C MET A 343 -24.38 22.74 -9.97
N SER A 344 -24.34 21.64 -9.21
CA SER A 344 -25.28 21.40 -8.08
C SER A 344 -25.17 22.43 -6.97
N GLN A 345 -24.00 23.05 -6.75
CA GLN A 345 -23.75 24.00 -5.66
C GLN A 345 -23.39 25.41 -6.16
N GLN A 346 -23.62 25.70 -7.43
CA GLN A 346 -23.24 26.97 -8.04
C GLN A 346 -23.90 28.17 -7.34
N VAL A 347 -25.16 28.02 -6.93
CA VAL A 347 -25.89 29.07 -6.21
C VAL A 347 -25.28 29.36 -4.83
N ASN A 348 -24.67 28.37 -4.21
CA ASN A 348 -24.04 28.49 -2.90
C ASN A 348 -22.54 28.89 -2.99
N GLY A 349 -22.05 29.16 -4.20
CA GLY A 349 -20.63 29.51 -4.41
C GLY A 349 -19.65 28.38 -4.02
N ALA A 350 -20.06 27.14 -4.24
CA ALA A 350 -19.27 25.96 -3.90
C ALA A 350 -19.19 24.96 -5.06
N VAL A 351 -18.17 24.11 -5.02
CA VAL A 351 -17.99 22.96 -5.92
C VAL A 351 -18.16 21.69 -5.11
N ARG A 352 -18.92 20.75 -5.64
CA ARG A 352 -19.14 19.44 -4.98
C ARG A 352 -18.17 18.39 -5.54
N LEU A 353 -17.45 17.75 -4.66
CA LEU A 353 -16.66 16.56 -4.97
C LEU A 353 -17.46 15.32 -4.60
N VAL A 354 -17.75 14.46 -5.55
CA VAL A 354 -18.44 13.18 -5.32
C VAL A 354 -17.44 12.06 -5.50
N VAL A 355 -17.18 11.33 -4.41
CA VAL A 355 -16.32 10.14 -4.44
C VAL A 355 -17.21 8.92 -4.66
N ASN A 356 -16.90 8.12 -5.66
CA ASN A 356 -17.52 6.84 -5.92
C ASN A 356 -16.43 5.75 -5.86
N GLY A 357 -16.55 4.85 -4.91
CA GLY A 357 -15.72 3.65 -4.83
C GLY A 357 -16.57 2.41 -5.03
N TYR A 358 -15.99 1.38 -5.60
CA TYR A 358 -16.65 0.10 -5.81
C TYR A 358 -15.99 -0.97 -4.98
N TYR A 359 -16.73 -1.55 -4.04
CA TYR A 359 -16.25 -2.51 -3.06
C TYR A 359 -17.21 -3.69 -2.92
N ASP A 360 -16.69 -4.83 -2.54
CA ASP A 360 -17.47 -5.96 -2.03
C ASP A 360 -16.69 -6.68 -0.94
N ALA A 361 -17.39 -7.38 -0.07
CA ALA A 361 -16.80 -8.23 0.94
C ALA A 361 -17.52 -9.58 0.94
N GLN A 362 -16.72 -10.65 0.99
CA GLN A 362 -17.19 -12.03 1.07
C GLN A 362 -16.39 -12.78 2.12
N TYR A 363 -16.96 -13.84 2.64
CA TYR A 363 -16.38 -14.66 3.71
C TYR A 363 -16.17 -16.08 3.23
N ALA A 364 -14.92 -16.56 3.29
CA ALA A 364 -14.59 -17.92 2.88
C ALA A 364 -15.28 -18.95 3.80
N HIS A 365 -15.24 -18.71 5.11
CA HIS A 365 -15.87 -19.53 6.11
C HIS A 365 -16.59 -18.63 7.12
N THR A 366 -17.91 -18.59 7.06
CA THR A 366 -18.72 -17.77 7.99
C THR A 366 -18.65 -18.32 9.43
N ASP A 367 -18.43 -19.62 9.58
CA ASP A 367 -18.36 -20.29 10.88
C ASP A 367 -17.02 -20.06 11.62
N ALA A 368 -16.05 -19.41 10.94
CA ALA A 368 -14.77 -19.04 11.53
C ALA A 368 -14.84 -17.84 12.48
N PHE A 369 -16.04 -17.33 12.76
CA PHE A 369 -16.24 -16.14 13.59
C PHE A 369 -17.30 -16.39 14.65
N GLU A 370 -17.09 -15.86 15.84
CA GLU A 370 -18.06 -15.82 16.93
C GLU A 370 -18.19 -14.40 17.46
N VAL A 371 -19.38 -14.11 18.02
CA VAL A 371 -19.67 -12.78 18.57
C VAL A 371 -19.96 -12.91 20.05
N GLY A 372 -19.23 -12.14 20.86
CA GLY A 372 -19.46 -12.01 22.28
C GLY A 372 -20.01 -10.62 22.64
N SER A 373 -20.77 -10.52 23.69
CA SER A 373 -21.18 -9.26 24.30
C SER A 373 -20.84 -9.25 25.78
N LEU A 374 -20.25 -8.15 26.25
CA LEU A 374 -20.04 -7.89 27.67
C LEU A 374 -21.25 -7.10 28.18
N SER A 375 -21.94 -7.70 29.12
CA SER A 375 -23.11 -7.12 29.78
C SER A 375 -22.71 -6.10 30.87
#